data_f44faeec2a83582b388ae8391fe7621b
#
_entry.id   f44faeec2a83582b388ae8391fe7621b
#
_cell.length_a   1.000
_cell.length_b   1.000
_cell.length_c   1.000
_cell.angle_alpha   90.00
_cell.angle_beta   90.00
_cell.angle_gamma   90.00
#
_symmetry.space_group_name_H-M   'P 1'
#
loop_
_entity.id
_entity.type
_entity.pdbx_description
1 polymer ?
#
loop_
_entity_poly.entity_id
_entity_poly.type
_entity_poly.pdbx_seq_one_letter_code
_entity_poly.pdbx_strand_id
1 'polypeptide(L)'
;MLLWPLWTFILLLIPLDAAEKEEDVRAGCSTAVNDLVYIVDGSWSVGVADFDTAKQWLINITSQFDISSHYTQVAVIQYSDNPRLEIPLGKHQNAADLIRAIKAITYMGGNTQTGRAIRFAVDHVFSTSQRTSPVKNRIAVVVTDGKSQDDVVDASMEARVQSITVFAVGVGNEIANSELVSIANKPSSAYVLYAEDYTTIDRIRDSMEQKLCEESVCPTRIPVASRDEKGFELMLGMNIQTKAKKIPGSLVSESAFGLTTASDITEKTREIFPEGLPPSYVFVATIRLKGISEKLNFDLWRVLSKDKEIQAAVSLNGKDKTVTFTTTSIANKEQKIVFNLGLQALYDGMWHQLKILVRPSQVTSFLDDQRIQEIPLEPVEPIYINGKTQVAKRRGTDVTVPGSHSKSISSIQPCLLHLSLSHQLPSCPPSLHP
;
A
#
# COMPACT_ATOMS: atom_id res chain seq x y z
N MET A 1 49.84 -7.45 65.33
CA MET A 1 50.24 -7.46 63.90
C MET A 1 49.16 -8.24 63.16
N LEU A 2 48.23 -7.55 62.55
CA LEU A 2 47.18 -8.16 61.72
C LEU A 2 47.26 -7.49 60.37
N LEU A 3 47.67 -8.22 59.35
CA LEU A 3 47.74 -7.83 57.95
C LEU A 3 46.38 -8.08 57.35
N TRP A 4 45.78 -7.03 56.84
CA TRP A 4 44.55 -7.07 56.05
C TRP A 4 44.89 -7.08 54.56
N PRO A 5 44.38 -7.97 53.74
CA PRO A 5 44.62 -7.93 52.29
C PRO A 5 43.62 -6.94 51.63
N LEU A 6 44.20 -5.97 50.92
CA LEU A 6 43.46 -5.12 49.97
C LEU A 6 42.92 -5.96 48.81
N TRP A 7 41.64 -6.09 48.72
CA TRP A 7 40.96 -6.55 47.52
C TRP A 7 40.76 -5.36 46.60
N THR A 8 41.56 -5.27 45.55
CA THR A 8 41.36 -4.34 44.44
C THR A 8 40.20 -4.83 43.58
N PHE A 9 39.04 -4.18 43.67
CA PHE A 9 37.96 -4.33 42.71
C PHE A 9 38.38 -3.70 41.38
N ILE A 10 38.74 -4.53 40.42
CA ILE A 10 38.85 -4.15 39.03
C ILE A 10 37.45 -4.11 38.48
N LEU A 11 36.84 -2.91 38.43
CA LEU A 11 35.64 -2.60 37.65
C LEU A 11 36.03 -2.72 36.17
N LEU A 12 35.72 -3.88 35.55
CA LEU A 12 35.70 -4.02 34.10
C LEU A 12 34.60 -3.06 33.58
N LEU A 13 35.00 -1.88 33.13
CA LEU A 13 34.18 -1.03 32.27
C LEU A 13 33.99 -1.76 30.94
N ILE A 14 32.93 -2.52 30.83
CA ILE A 14 32.42 -2.99 29.55
C ILE A 14 31.89 -1.74 28.85
N PRO A 15 32.38 -1.36 27.67
CA PRO A 15 31.75 -0.29 26.92
C PRO A 15 30.35 -0.77 26.49
N LEU A 16 29.32 -0.20 27.11
CA LEU A 16 27.93 -0.32 26.68
C LEU A 16 27.72 0.66 25.51
N ASP A 17 28.32 0.38 24.38
CA ASP A 17 28.02 1.04 23.12
C ASP A 17 28.15 0.05 21.98
N ALA A 18 27.40 -1.04 22.08
CA ALA A 18 26.89 -1.68 20.88
C ALA A 18 25.59 -0.94 20.56
N ALA A 19 25.67 0.25 19.96
CA ALA A 19 24.57 0.75 19.17
C ALA A 19 24.30 -0.33 18.14
N GLU A 20 23.22 -1.10 18.34
CA GLU A 20 22.70 -2.01 17.33
C GLU A 20 22.59 -1.18 16.05
N LYS A 21 23.39 -1.51 15.08
CA LYS A 21 23.32 -0.93 13.75
C LYS A 21 21.95 -1.36 13.23
N GLU A 22 20.97 -0.46 13.36
CA GLU A 22 19.64 -0.69 12.83
C GLU A 22 19.83 -0.95 11.34
N GLU A 23 19.63 -2.21 10.91
CA GLU A 23 19.77 -2.59 9.50
C GLU A 23 18.79 -1.79 8.67
N ASP A 24 19.22 -1.37 7.48
CA ASP A 24 18.34 -0.69 6.53
C ASP A 24 17.29 -1.69 6.05
N VAL A 25 16.04 -1.51 6.51
CA VAL A 25 14.91 -2.36 6.16
C VAL A 25 14.16 -1.73 5.01
N ARG A 26 14.17 -2.41 3.87
CA ARG A 26 13.22 -2.13 2.79
C ARG A 26 11.87 -2.73 3.16
N ALA A 27 10.82 -1.94 3.07
CA ALA A 27 9.46 -2.41 3.25
C ALA A 27 8.69 -2.32 1.94
N GLY A 28 7.95 -3.36 1.64
CA GLY A 28 7.13 -3.48 0.44
C GLY A 28 6.28 -4.74 0.50
N CYS A 29 5.77 -5.15 -0.63
CA CYS A 29 4.87 -6.30 -0.74
C CYS A 29 5.40 -7.58 -0.13
N SER A 30 6.65 -7.92 -0.39
CA SER A 30 7.26 -9.17 0.08
C SER A 30 7.33 -9.23 1.61
N THR A 31 7.62 -8.09 2.24
CA THR A 31 7.82 -7.98 3.69
C THR A 31 6.56 -7.56 4.45
N ALA A 32 5.40 -7.56 3.81
CA ALA A 32 4.14 -7.20 4.45
C ALA A 32 3.70 -8.25 5.49
N VAL A 33 3.09 -7.76 6.58
CA VAL A 33 2.62 -8.59 7.68
C VAL A 33 1.18 -8.99 7.41
N ASN A 34 1.00 -10.17 6.80
CA ASN A 34 -0.31 -10.69 6.39
C ASN A 34 -0.64 -12.02 7.06
N ASP A 35 -1.93 -12.20 7.35
CA ASP A 35 -2.57 -13.51 7.45
C ASP A 35 -3.37 -13.73 6.17
N LEU A 36 -2.85 -14.55 5.26
CA LEU A 36 -3.41 -14.83 3.94
C LEU A 36 -4.04 -16.23 3.93
N VAL A 37 -5.36 -16.29 3.73
CA VAL A 37 -6.11 -17.54 3.74
C VAL A 37 -6.72 -17.78 2.35
N TYR A 38 -6.30 -18.84 1.69
CA TYR A 38 -6.93 -19.31 0.47
C TYR A 38 -8.10 -20.25 0.80
N ILE A 39 -9.25 -20.01 0.21
CA ILE A 39 -10.48 -20.81 0.32
C ILE A 39 -10.80 -21.31 -1.07
N VAL A 40 -10.44 -22.57 -1.35
CA VAL A 40 -10.39 -23.10 -2.71
C VAL A 40 -11.48 -24.15 -2.90
N ASP A 41 -12.26 -23.97 -3.96
CA ASP A 41 -13.29 -24.91 -4.37
C ASP A 41 -12.65 -26.25 -4.78
N GLY A 42 -13.13 -27.31 -4.18
CA GLY A 42 -12.77 -28.69 -4.50
C GLY A 42 -13.99 -29.54 -4.85
N SER A 43 -15.08 -28.89 -5.29
CA SER A 43 -16.34 -29.57 -5.71
C SER A 43 -16.18 -30.32 -7.03
N TRP A 44 -17.18 -31.11 -7.39
CA TRP A 44 -17.12 -31.95 -8.60
C TRP A 44 -17.03 -31.17 -9.91
N SER A 45 -17.51 -29.92 -9.95
CA SER A 45 -17.40 -29.07 -11.15
C SER A 45 -15.95 -28.75 -11.49
N VAL A 46 -15.09 -28.60 -10.49
CA VAL A 46 -13.66 -28.29 -10.68
C VAL A 46 -12.92 -29.47 -11.32
N GLY A 47 -13.06 -30.67 -10.76
CA GLY A 47 -12.31 -31.84 -11.22
C GLY A 47 -10.82 -31.81 -10.83
N VAL A 48 -10.15 -32.96 -10.98
CA VAL A 48 -8.76 -33.15 -10.52
C VAL A 48 -7.76 -32.26 -11.25
N ALA A 49 -7.87 -32.17 -12.58
CA ALA A 49 -6.92 -31.44 -13.41
C ALA A 49 -6.96 -29.93 -13.15
N ASP A 50 -8.16 -29.38 -13.07
CA ASP A 50 -8.37 -27.96 -12.82
C ASP A 50 -8.03 -27.57 -11.37
N PHE A 51 -8.24 -28.47 -10.43
CA PHE A 51 -7.78 -28.31 -9.05
C PHE A 51 -6.25 -28.27 -8.97
N ASP A 52 -5.54 -29.09 -9.76
CA ASP A 52 -4.08 -29.03 -9.85
C ASP A 52 -3.60 -27.69 -10.45
N THR A 53 -4.33 -27.18 -11.44
CA THR A 53 -4.06 -25.86 -12.03
C THR A 53 -4.30 -24.73 -11.01
N ALA A 54 -5.39 -24.81 -10.23
CA ALA A 54 -5.65 -23.87 -9.15
C ALA A 54 -4.52 -23.87 -8.11
N LYS A 55 -4.03 -25.06 -7.69
CA LYS A 55 -2.88 -25.15 -6.76
C LYS A 55 -1.63 -24.47 -7.33
N GLN A 56 -1.34 -24.66 -8.62
CA GLN A 56 -0.18 -24.01 -9.23
C GLN A 56 -0.35 -22.49 -9.26
N TRP A 57 -1.55 -21.97 -9.53
CA TRP A 57 -1.87 -20.55 -9.48
C TRP A 57 -1.68 -19.98 -8.07
N LEU A 58 -2.13 -20.67 -7.02
CA LEU A 58 -1.89 -20.26 -5.63
C LEU A 58 -0.39 -20.17 -5.31
N ILE A 59 0.40 -21.13 -5.78
CA ILE A 59 1.86 -21.13 -5.61
C ILE A 59 2.48 -19.89 -6.27
N ASN A 60 2.08 -19.60 -7.49
CA ASN A 60 2.59 -18.45 -8.23
C ASN A 60 2.29 -17.13 -7.48
N ILE A 61 1.04 -16.91 -7.07
CA ILE A 61 0.64 -15.73 -6.28
C ILE A 61 1.40 -15.63 -4.97
N THR A 62 1.58 -16.75 -4.27
CA THR A 62 2.24 -16.78 -2.95
C THR A 62 3.73 -16.46 -3.06
N SER A 63 4.35 -16.72 -4.20
CA SER A 63 5.80 -16.55 -4.40
C SER A 63 6.30 -15.11 -4.28
N GLN A 64 5.41 -14.11 -4.36
CA GLN A 64 5.77 -12.71 -4.18
C GLN A 64 5.98 -12.31 -2.70
N PHE A 65 5.54 -13.15 -1.75
CA PHE A 65 5.62 -12.85 -0.33
C PHE A 65 6.75 -13.62 0.37
N ASP A 66 7.38 -12.98 1.35
CA ASP A 66 8.26 -13.64 2.30
C ASP A 66 7.43 -14.43 3.31
N ILE A 67 7.47 -15.74 3.17
CA ILE A 67 6.73 -16.66 4.05
C ILE A 67 7.52 -16.90 5.32
N SER A 68 7.04 -16.33 6.43
CA SER A 68 7.68 -16.46 7.73
C SER A 68 6.73 -16.10 8.89
N SER A 69 7.18 -16.32 10.12
CA SER A 69 6.47 -15.86 11.32
C SER A 69 6.41 -14.32 11.43
N HIS A 70 7.35 -13.61 10.81
CA HIS A 70 7.47 -12.16 10.89
C HIS A 70 6.65 -11.45 9.80
N TYR A 71 6.54 -12.05 8.63
CA TYR A 71 5.89 -11.45 7.45
C TYR A 71 4.60 -12.17 7.10
N THR A 72 4.44 -12.69 5.89
CA THR A 72 3.20 -13.33 5.48
C THR A 72 3.11 -14.77 6.01
N GLN A 73 2.01 -15.08 6.69
CA GLN A 73 1.61 -16.44 7.02
C GLN A 73 0.46 -16.86 6.10
N VAL A 74 0.47 -18.11 5.68
CA VAL A 74 -0.50 -18.65 4.73
C VAL A 74 -1.25 -19.82 5.34
N ALA A 75 -2.56 -19.88 5.10
CA ALA A 75 -3.41 -21.04 5.30
C ALA A 75 -4.11 -21.43 4.00
N VAL A 76 -4.45 -22.71 3.86
CA VAL A 76 -5.23 -23.19 2.71
C VAL A 76 -6.39 -24.05 3.24
N ILE A 77 -7.59 -23.69 2.84
CA ILE A 77 -8.83 -24.43 3.05
C ILE A 77 -9.29 -24.94 1.69
N GLN A 78 -9.51 -26.23 1.55
CA GLN A 78 -10.26 -26.80 0.46
C GLN A 78 -11.69 -27.04 0.93
N TYR A 79 -12.69 -26.78 0.10
CA TYR A 79 -14.07 -27.03 0.47
C TYR A 79 -14.86 -27.71 -0.64
N SER A 80 -15.88 -28.45 -0.21
CA SER A 80 -16.94 -29.03 -1.02
C SER A 80 -18.24 -29.06 -0.19
N ASP A 81 -18.73 -30.21 0.24
CA ASP A 81 -19.81 -30.33 1.24
C ASP A 81 -19.40 -29.77 2.60
N ASN A 82 -18.15 -29.93 2.97
CA ASN A 82 -17.55 -29.41 4.19
C ASN A 82 -16.18 -28.81 3.91
N PRO A 83 -15.79 -27.75 4.62
CA PRO A 83 -14.44 -27.21 4.56
C PRO A 83 -13.44 -28.14 5.26
N ARG A 84 -12.26 -28.27 4.67
CA ARG A 84 -11.11 -28.99 5.22
C ARG A 84 -9.90 -28.10 5.29
N LEU A 85 -9.33 -27.94 6.49
CA LEU A 85 -8.11 -27.16 6.68
C LEU A 85 -6.91 -28.01 6.20
N GLU A 86 -6.41 -27.70 5.03
CA GLU A 86 -5.28 -28.39 4.41
C GLU A 86 -3.95 -27.92 4.99
N ILE A 87 -3.79 -26.61 5.13
CA ILE A 87 -2.60 -25.99 5.69
C ILE A 87 -3.04 -25.00 6.76
N PRO A 88 -2.74 -25.28 8.04
CA PRO A 88 -2.98 -24.33 9.12
C PRO A 88 -2.16 -23.04 8.97
N LEU A 89 -2.73 -21.93 9.41
CA LEU A 89 -2.10 -20.61 9.34
C LEU A 89 -0.76 -20.61 10.09
N GLY A 90 0.30 -20.18 9.39
CA GLY A 90 1.65 -20.12 9.97
C GLY A 90 2.33 -21.47 10.19
N LYS A 91 1.76 -22.58 9.71
CA LYS A 91 2.37 -23.91 9.81
C LYS A 91 3.73 -23.98 9.13
N HIS A 92 3.88 -23.34 7.98
CA HIS A 92 5.11 -23.30 7.21
C HIS A 92 5.75 -21.92 7.32
N GLN A 93 7.04 -21.91 7.65
CA GLN A 93 7.81 -20.69 7.92
C GLN A 93 8.77 -20.33 6.77
N ASN A 94 8.63 -20.99 5.62
CA ASN A 94 9.38 -20.70 4.40
C ASN A 94 8.59 -21.14 3.17
N ALA A 95 8.88 -20.53 2.02
CA ALA A 95 8.18 -20.77 0.77
C ALA A 95 8.34 -22.22 0.26
N ALA A 96 9.52 -22.84 0.42
CA ALA A 96 9.77 -24.17 -0.12
C ALA A 96 8.90 -25.23 0.56
N ASP A 97 8.73 -25.16 1.87
CA ASP A 97 7.89 -26.09 2.63
C ASP A 97 6.40 -25.86 2.32
N LEU A 98 5.99 -24.59 2.22
CA LEU A 98 4.64 -24.23 1.85
C LEU A 98 4.27 -24.74 0.46
N ILE A 99 5.14 -24.52 -0.55
CA ILE A 99 4.92 -25.00 -1.91
C ILE A 99 4.78 -26.52 -1.96
N ARG A 100 5.62 -27.27 -1.21
CA ARG A 100 5.49 -28.72 -1.11
C ARG A 100 4.17 -29.13 -0.50
N ALA A 101 3.73 -28.45 0.54
CA ALA A 101 2.44 -28.72 1.19
C ALA A 101 1.25 -28.44 0.26
N ILE A 102 1.25 -27.30 -0.48
CA ILE A 102 0.19 -26.98 -1.45
C ILE A 102 0.12 -28.07 -2.55
N LYS A 103 1.27 -28.48 -3.10
CA LYS A 103 1.32 -29.55 -4.12
C LYS A 103 0.77 -30.89 -3.62
N ALA A 104 0.94 -31.18 -2.34
CA ALA A 104 0.48 -32.42 -1.71
C ALA A 104 -1.02 -32.47 -1.39
N ILE A 105 -1.76 -31.35 -1.52
CA ILE A 105 -3.21 -31.30 -1.28
C ILE A 105 -3.91 -32.21 -2.27
N THR A 106 -4.74 -33.13 -1.74
CA THR A 106 -5.54 -34.06 -2.53
C THR A 106 -6.92 -33.52 -2.76
N TYR A 107 -7.38 -33.63 -4.01
CA TYR A 107 -8.73 -33.21 -4.42
C TYR A 107 -9.85 -33.96 -3.67
N MET A 108 -10.93 -33.24 -3.31
CA MET A 108 -12.03 -33.82 -2.53
C MET A 108 -13.19 -34.34 -3.40
N GLY A 109 -13.71 -33.55 -4.32
CA GLY A 109 -15.02 -33.76 -4.91
C GLY A 109 -16.15 -33.42 -3.93
N GLY A 110 -17.39 -33.42 -4.40
CA GLY A 110 -18.58 -33.09 -3.60
C GLY A 110 -19.33 -31.85 -4.11
N ASN A 111 -20.24 -31.32 -3.29
CA ASN A 111 -21.03 -30.15 -3.60
C ASN A 111 -20.25 -28.84 -3.31
N THR A 112 -20.91 -27.67 -3.50
CA THR A 112 -20.29 -26.36 -3.37
C THR A 112 -20.94 -25.57 -2.22
N GLN A 113 -20.32 -25.59 -1.03
CA GLN A 113 -20.81 -24.91 0.17
C GLN A 113 -19.87 -23.74 0.56
N THR A 114 -19.85 -22.69 -0.26
CA THR A 114 -18.91 -21.56 -0.15
C THR A 114 -19.12 -20.74 1.12
N GLY A 115 -20.38 -20.50 1.52
CA GLY A 115 -20.69 -19.75 2.74
C GLY A 115 -20.18 -20.45 4.00
N ARG A 116 -20.31 -21.78 4.07
CA ARG A 116 -19.75 -22.59 5.16
C ARG A 116 -18.24 -22.50 5.21
N ALA A 117 -17.58 -22.50 4.05
CA ALA A 117 -16.13 -22.39 3.97
C ALA A 117 -15.62 -21.02 4.44
N ILE A 118 -16.34 -19.95 4.11
CA ILE A 118 -16.03 -18.59 4.60
C ILE A 118 -16.18 -18.51 6.11
N ARG A 119 -17.30 -18.98 6.68
CA ARG A 119 -17.50 -19.02 8.14
C ARG A 119 -16.40 -19.83 8.84
N PHE A 120 -16.07 -21.00 8.27
CA PHE A 120 -14.97 -21.82 8.82
C PHE A 120 -13.64 -21.07 8.86
N ALA A 121 -13.31 -20.31 7.81
CA ALA A 121 -12.10 -19.48 7.79
C ALA A 121 -12.11 -18.42 8.90
N VAL A 122 -13.25 -17.76 9.11
CA VAL A 122 -13.41 -16.75 10.17
C VAL A 122 -13.27 -17.37 11.55
N ASP A 123 -14.01 -18.43 11.85
CA ASP A 123 -14.16 -19.01 13.18
C ASP A 123 -12.96 -19.87 13.60
N HIS A 124 -12.33 -20.56 12.67
CA HIS A 124 -11.35 -21.62 12.96
C HIS A 124 -9.96 -21.36 12.39
N VAL A 125 -9.77 -20.36 11.52
CA VAL A 125 -8.46 -20.10 10.94
C VAL A 125 -7.95 -18.71 11.35
N PHE A 126 -8.68 -17.65 11.05
CA PHE A 126 -8.26 -16.30 11.46
C PHE A 126 -8.27 -16.09 12.97
N SER A 127 -9.18 -16.75 13.69
CA SER A 127 -9.24 -16.70 15.16
C SER A 127 -8.05 -17.36 15.85
N THR A 128 -7.33 -18.25 15.15
CA THR A 128 -6.19 -18.99 15.69
C THR A 128 -4.84 -18.32 15.44
N SER A 129 -4.83 -17.15 14.82
CA SER A 129 -3.60 -16.40 14.58
C SER A 129 -2.87 -16.11 15.90
N GLN A 130 -1.65 -16.66 16.05
CA GLN A 130 -0.85 -16.56 17.29
C GLN A 130 0.22 -15.46 17.21
N ARG A 131 0.04 -14.46 16.37
CA ARG A 131 1.00 -13.37 16.26
C ARG A 131 1.03 -12.54 17.54
N THR A 132 2.22 -12.27 18.04
CA THR A 132 2.44 -11.38 19.20
C THR A 132 2.23 -9.91 18.87
N SER A 133 2.35 -9.54 17.60
CA SER A 133 2.00 -8.21 17.09
C SER A 133 0.61 -8.23 16.46
N PRO A 134 -0.21 -7.17 16.61
CA PRO A 134 -1.50 -7.12 15.94
C PRO A 134 -1.30 -7.26 14.43
N VAL A 135 -1.95 -8.27 13.85
CA VAL A 135 -1.95 -8.49 12.39
C VAL A 135 -2.69 -7.32 11.77
N LYS A 136 -2.03 -6.61 10.89
CA LYS A 136 -2.62 -5.46 10.20
C LYS A 136 -3.54 -5.91 9.06
N ASN A 137 -3.15 -6.96 8.34
CA ASN A 137 -3.84 -7.40 7.13
C ASN A 137 -4.30 -8.84 7.28
N ARG A 138 -5.62 -9.02 7.33
CA ARG A 138 -6.29 -10.33 7.28
C ARG A 138 -6.96 -10.44 5.93
N ILE A 139 -6.49 -11.34 5.09
CA ILE A 139 -6.91 -11.44 3.69
C ILE A 139 -7.42 -12.86 3.41
N ALA A 140 -8.64 -12.97 2.92
CA ALA A 140 -9.20 -14.20 2.39
C ALA A 140 -9.31 -14.10 0.86
N VAL A 141 -8.89 -15.14 0.15
CA VAL A 141 -9.06 -15.28 -1.30
C VAL A 141 -9.93 -16.50 -1.56
N VAL A 142 -11.15 -16.24 -1.97
CA VAL A 142 -12.13 -17.30 -2.33
C VAL A 142 -12.01 -17.57 -3.82
N VAL A 143 -11.73 -18.82 -4.18
CA VAL A 143 -11.65 -19.29 -5.58
C VAL A 143 -12.75 -20.31 -5.82
N THR A 144 -13.64 -20.07 -6.79
CA THR A 144 -14.78 -20.95 -7.10
C THR A 144 -15.11 -20.95 -8.58
N ASP A 145 -15.63 -22.05 -9.09
CA ASP A 145 -16.10 -22.19 -10.47
C ASP A 145 -17.61 -22.35 -10.59
N GLY A 146 -18.33 -22.35 -9.46
CA GLY A 146 -19.77 -22.60 -9.42
C GLY A 146 -20.53 -21.72 -8.45
N LYS A 147 -21.85 -21.79 -8.58
CA LYS A 147 -22.77 -21.14 -7.65
C LYS A 147 -22.79 -21.90 -6.31
N SER A 148 -22.72 -21.17 -5.21
CA SER A 148 -22.88 -21.75 -3.87
C SER A 148 -24.27 -22.34 -3.66
N GLN A 149 -24.32 -23.44 -2.94
CA GLN A 149 -25.57 -24.11 -2.51
C GLN A 149 -26.00 -23.65 -1.11
N ASP A 150 -25.22 -22.82 -0.46
CA ASP A 150 -25.55 -22.20 0.83
C ASP A 150 -25.43 -20.66 0.77
N ASP A 151 -25.80 -20.01 1.88
CA ASP A 151 -25.78 -18.55 1.96
C ASP A 151 -24.35 -18.01 2.15
N VAL A 152 -23.92 -17.22 1.17
CA VAL A 152 -22.62 -16.54 1.16
C VAL A 152 -22.69 -15.11 1.72
N VAL A 153 -23.88 -14.50 1.75
CA VAL A 153 -24.05 -13.08 2.09
C VAL A 153 -23.71 -12.83 3.55
N ASP A 154 -24.36 -13.58 4.44
CA ASP A 154 -24.14 -13.45 5.89
C ASP A 154 -22.72 -13.84 6.28
N ALA A 155 -22.20 -14.94 5.71
CA ALA A 155 -20.81 -15.38 5.96
C ALA A 155 -19.78 -14.32 5.56
N SER A 156 -19.96 -13.71 4.40
CA SER A 156 -19.05 -12.68 3.89
C SER A 156 -19.20 -11.35 4.65
N MET A 157 -20.41 -11.02 5.10
CA MET A 157 -20.63 -9.86 5.94
C MET A 157 -19.93 -10.01 7.29
N GLU A 158 -20.01 -11.20 7.90
CA GLU A 158 -19.32 -11.50 9.15
C GLU A 158 -17.81 -11.39 9.01
N ALA A 159 -17.22 -11.92 7.93
CA ALA A 159 -15.79 -11.76 7.63
C ALA A 159 -15.38 -10.27 7.56
N ARG A 160 -16.16 -9.44 6.87
CA ARG A 160 -15.88 -7.99 6.74
C ARG A 160 -16.02 -7.26 8.07
N VAL A 161 -17.02 -7.60 8.91
CA VAL A 161 -17.19 -7.03 10.25
C VAL A 161 -15.97 -7.34 11.14
N GLN A 162 -15.36 -8.50 10.96
CA GLN A 162 -14.13 -8.88 11.66
C GLN A 162 -12.85 -8.32 11.00
N SER A 163 -12.98 -7.34 10.12
CA SER A 163 -11.86 -6.69 9.39
C SER A 163 -11.04 -7.66 8.55
N ILE A 164 -11.68 -8.67 7.98
CA ILE A 164 -11.08 -9.56 6.99
C ILE A 164 -11.41 -9.02 5.61
N THR A 165 -10.39 -8.74 4.81
CA THR A 165 -10.55 -8.35 3.41
C THR A 165 -10.78 -9.60 2.56
N VAL A 166 -11.89 -9.66 1.86
CA VAL A 166 -12.27 -10.82 1.04
C VAL A 166 -12.15 -10.50 -0.44
N PHE A 167 -11.29 -11.22 -1.15
CA PHE A 167 -11.24 -11.27 -2.61
C PHE A 167 -12.06 -12.47 -3.09
N ALA A 168 -12.76 -12.29 -4.20
CA ALA A 168 -13.48 -13.36 -4.88
C ALA A 168 -12.94 -13.55 -6.30
N VAL A 169 -12.49 -14.75 -6.60
CA VAL A 169 -11.99 -15.18 -7.90
C VAL A 169 -12.95 -16.18 -8.49
N GLY A 170 -13.61 -15.78 -9.55
CA GLY A 170 -14.53 -16.64 -10.29
C GLY A 170 -13.84 -17.26 -11.50
N VAL A 171 -14.03 -18.55 -11.72
CA VAL A 171 -13.45 -19.29 -12.85
C VAL A 171 -14.57 -19.96 -13.65
N GLY A 172 -14.68 -19.66 -14.95
CA GLY A 172 -15.68 -20.26 -15.84
C GLY A 172 -17.00 -19.51 -15.92
N ASN A 173 -17.98 -20.12 -16.59
CA ASN A 173 -19.26 -19.50 -16.94
C ASN A 173 -20.42 -19.87 -16.01
N GLU A 174 -20.24 -20.85 -15.12
CA GLU A 174 -21.30 -21.34 -14.22
C GLU A 174 -21.47 -20.45 -12.98
N ILE A 175 -20.68 -19.39 -12.85
CA ILE A 175 -20.66 -18.51 -11.68
C ILE A 175 -21.69 -17.40 -11.82
N ALA A 176 -22.44 -17.13 -10.75
CA ALA A 176 -23.26 -15.95 -10.64
C ALA A 176 -22.38 -14.74 -10.24
N ASN A 177 -22.20 -13.78 -11.15
CA ASN A 177 -21.44 -12.55 -10.87
C ASN A 177 -21.98 -11.81 -9.63
N SER A 178 -23.31 -11.82 -9.42
CA SER A 178 -23.94 -11.25 -8.23
C SER A 178 -23.46 -11.90 -6.93
N GLU A 179 -23.15 -13.19 -6.96
CA GLU A 179 -22.65 -13.94 -5.81
C GLU A 179 -21.19 -13.55 -5.48
N LEU A 180 -20.30 -13.49 -6.48
CA LEU A 180 -18.94 -13.00 -6.30
C LEU A 180 -18.91 -11.57 -5.73
N VAL A 181 -19.80 -10.70 -6.25
CA VAL A 181 -19.98 -9.35 -5.72
C VAL A 181 -20.47 -9.34 -4.28
N SER A 182 -21.26 -10.33 -3.85
CA SER A 182 -21.71 -10.48 -2.46
C SER A 182 -20.60 -10.99 -1.54
N ILE A 183 -19.76 -11.90 -2.03
CA ILE A 183 -18.62 -12.46 -1.31
C ILE A 183 -17.54 -11.40 -1.07
N ALA A 184 -17.15 -10.69 -2.10
CA ALA A 184 -16.01 -9.79 -2.08
C ALA A 184 -16.25 -8.50 -1.28
N ASN A 185 -15.17 -7.87 -0.88
CA ASN A 185 -15.16 -6.49 -0.36
C ASN A 185 -15.65 -5.50 -1.44
N LYS A 186 -15.90 -4.27 -1.03
CA LYS A 186 -16.34 -3.18 -1.92
C LYS A 186 -15.19 -2.16 -2.11
N PRO A 187 -15.09 -1.55 -3.28
CA PRO A 187 -15.90 -1.73 -4.50
C PRO A 187 -15.56 -3.07 -5.21
N SER A 188 -16.54 -3.70 -5.84
CA SER A 188 -16.34 -5.01 -6.49
C SER A 188 -15.26 -5.01 -7.59
N SER A 189 -15.06 -3.89 -8.27
CA SER A 189 -13.98 -3.71 -9.27
C SER A 189 -12.57 -3.92 -8.69
N ALA A 190 -12.40 -3.72 -7.39
CA ALA A 190 -11.13 -3.93 -6.71
C ALA A 190 -10.95 -5.37 -6.20
N TYR A 191 -12.03 -6.04 -5.80
CA TYR A 191 -11.95 -7.29 -5.05
C TYR A 191 -12.55 -8.51 -5.76
N VAL A 192 -13.15 -8.33 -6.95
CA VAL A 192 -13.63 -9.44 -7.79
C VAL A 192 -12.73 -9.57 -9.00
N LEU A 193 -12.26 -10.79 -9.27
CA LEU A 193 -11.51 -11.15 -10.46
C LEU A 193 -12.22 -12.28 -11.19
N TYR A 194 -12.03 -12.36 -12.50
CA TYR A 194 -12.68 -13.31 -13.36
C TYR A 194 -11.70 -13.96 -14.33
N ALA A 195 -11.69 -15.28 -14.40
CA ALA A 195 -11.02 -16.07 -15.42
C ALA A 195 -12.03 -16.85 -16.27
N GLU A 196 -11.81 -16.97 -17.56
CA GLU A 196 -12.71 -17.68 -18.48
C GLU A 196 -12.80 -19.17 -18.15
N ASP A 197 -11.67 -19.75 -17.73
CA ASP A 197 -11.52 -21.15 -17.29
C ASP A 197 -10.22 -21.30 -16.48
N TYR A 198 -9.98 -22.49 -15.94
CA TYR A 198 -8.74 -22.77 -15.20
C TYR A 198 -7.48 -22.71 -16.06
N THR A 199 -7.57 -22.97 -17.37
CA THR A 199 -6.39 -22.88 -18.27
C THR A 199 -5.95 -21.43 -18.47
N THR A 200 -6.86 -20.48 -18.31
CA THR A 200 -6.63 -19.04 -18.46
C THR A 200 -6.46 -18.30 -17.14
N ILE A 201 -6.59 -18.99 -15.99
CA ILE A 201 -6.52 -18.36 -14.65
C ILE A 201 -5.20 -17.60 -14.43
N ASP A 202 -4.12 -18.02 -15.05
CA ASP A 202 -2.83 -17.33 -14.93
C ASP A 202 -2.82 -15.93 -15.58
N ARG A 203 -3.80 -15.61 -16.46
CA ARG A 203 -3.95 -14.27 -17.04
C ARG A 203 -4.35 -13.21 -16.01
N ILE A 204 -5.01 -13.60 -14.92
CA ILE A 204 -5.37 -12.70 -13.83
C ILE A 204 -4.33 -12.65 -12.71
N ARG A 205 -3.25 -13.42 -12.81
CA ARG A 205 -2.20 -13.52 -11.79
C ARG A 205 -1.62 -12.15 -11.45
N ASP A 206 -1.10 -11.43 -12.44
CA ASP A 206 -0.44 -10.15 -12.22
C ASP A 206 -1.40 -9.11 -11.60
N SER A 207 -2.68 -9.14 -12.02
CA SER A 207 -3.72 -8.29 -11.40
C SER A 207 -3.99 -8.69 -9.95
N MET A 208 -4.02 -9.98 -9.64
CA MET A 208 -4.23 -10.47 -8.28
C MET A 208 -3.03 -10.13 -7.38
N GLU A 209 -1.81 -10.35 -7.86
CA GLU A 209 -0.57 -10.00 -7.16
C GLU A 209 -0.54 -8.50 -6.83
N GLN A 210 -0.84 -7.65 -7.82
CA GLN A 210 -0.92 -6.21 -7.61
C GLN A 210 -1.96 -5.85 -6.54
N LYS A 211 -3.17 -6.41 -6.61
CA LYS A 211 -4.26 -6.12 -5.66
C LYS A 211 -3.95 -6.60 -4.24
N LEU A 212 -3.37 -7.78 -4.09
CA LEU A 212 -2.90 -8.28 -2.79
C LEU A 212 -1.81 -7.39 -2.21
N CYS A 213 -0.88 -6.95 -3.04
CA CYS A 213 0.16 -6.03 -2.65
C CYS A 213 -0.40 -4.68 -2.18
N GLU A 214 -1.30 -4.09 -2.94
CA GLU A 214 -1.96 -2.83 -2.58
C GLU A 214 -2.73 -2.96 -1.25
N GLU A 215 -3.38 -4.12 -1.01
CA GLU A 215 -4.05 -4.38 0.28
C GLU A 215 -3.06 -4.50 1.43
N SER A 216 -1.92 -5.11 1.18
CA SER A 216 -0.92 -5.42 2.18
C SER A 216 -0.11 -4.21 2.64
N VAL A 217 0.19 -3.28 1.72
CA VAL A 217 1.06 -2.11 2.01
C VAL A 217 0.30 -0.80 2.14
N CYS A 218 -1.04 -0.82 2.01
CA CYS A 218 -1.84 0.39 2.13
C CYS A 218 -1.83 0.90 3.58
N PRO A 219 -1.21 2.06 3.86
CA PRO A 219 -1.24 2.62 5.20
C PRO A 219 -2.64 3.16 5.49
N THR A 220 -3.22 2.78 6.58
CA THR A 220 -4.42 3.32 7.23
C THR A 220 -5.58 3.75 6.32
N ARG A 221 -6.74 3.12 6.46
CA ARG A 221 -7.98 3.61 5.86
C ARG A 221 -8.41 4.88 6.57
N ILE A 222 -8.33 6.02 5.90
CA ILE A 222 -9.06 7.21 6.32
C ILE A 222 -10.41 7.15 5.62
N PRO A 223 -11.54 7.21 6.35
CA PRO A 223 -12.84 7.39 5.72
C PRO A 223 -12.83 8.75 5.02
N VAL A 224 -12.57 8.76 3.73
CA VAL A 224 -12.88 9.91 2.89
C VAL A 224 -14.40 9.91 2.76
N ALA A 225 -15.04 10.93 3.29
CA ALA A 225 -16.50 11.03 3.31
C ALA A 225 -17.10 10.60 1.96
N SER A 226 -17.92 9.54 2.00
CA SER A 226 -18.72 8.98 0.91
C SER A 226 -18.07 8.18 -0.22
N ARG A 227 -16.78 7.79 -0.16
CA ARG A 227 -16.16 6.93 -1.17
C ARG A 227 -15.34 5.83 -0.50
N ASP A 228 -15.50 4.58 -0.99
CA ASP A 228 -14.75 3.40 -0.55
C ASP A 228 -13.30 3.39 -1.10
N GLU A 229 -12.65 4.53 -1.15
CA GLU A 229 -11.29 4.68 -1.66
C GLU A 229 -10.29 4.58 -0.51
N LYS A 230 -9.23 3.80 -0.72
CA LYS A 230 -8.10 3.73 0.21
C LYS A 230 -7.19 4.93 -0.01
N GLY A 231 -6.87 5.63 1.05
CA GLY A 231 -5.97 6.77 1.00
C GLY A 231 -5.74 7.35 2.37
N PHE A 232 -4.71 8.15 2.53
CA PHE A 232 -4.52 8.89 3.74
C PHE A 232 -4.06 10.32 3.47
N GLU A 233 -4.39 11.20 4.39
CA GLU A 233 -3.98 12.58 4.34
C GLU A 233 -2.56 12.71 4.91
N LEU A 234 -1.57 12.83 4.02
CA LEU A 234 -0.16 12.91 4.39
C LEU A 234 0.11 14.04 5.40
N MET A 235 -0.53 15.18 5.23
CA MET A 235 -0.33 16.33 6.09
C MET A 235 -0.86 16.11 7.51
N LEU A 236 -1.94 15.34 7.66
CA LEU A 236 -2.45 14.96 8.96
C LEU A 236 -1.51 13.95 9.65
N GLY A 237 -1.07 12.92 8.93
CA GLY A 237 -0.09 11.96 9.42
C GLY A 237 1.24 12.61 9.83
N MET A 238 1.63 13.69 9.16
CA MET A 238 2.83 14.48 9.48
C MET A 238 2.62 15.59 10.51
N ASN A 239 1.46 15.61 11.20
CA ASN A 239 1.13 16.56 12.26
C ASN A 239 1.30 18.04 11.86
N ILE A 240 0.89 18.40 10.62
CA ILE A 240 1.09 19.74 10.08
C ILE A 240 0.45 20.84 10.93
N GLN A 241 -0.67 20.51 11.59
CA GLN A 241 -1.42 21.46 12.42
C GLN A 241 -0.58 22.05 13.55
N THR A 242 0.43 21.33 14.04
CA THR A 242 1.36 21.80 15.07
C THR A 242 2.58 22.50 14.49
N LYS A 243 2.87 22.33 13.20
CA LYS A 243 4.12 22.76 12.54
C LYS A 243 3.94 23.95 11.60
N ALA A 244 2.70 24.27 11.20
CA ALA A 244 2.41 25.32 10.24
C ALA A 244 1.13 26.10 10.58
N LYS A 245 1.08 27.37 10.14
CA LYS A 245 -0.07 28.23 10.40
C LYS A 245 -1.23 27.90 9.48
N LYS A 246 -2.43 27.70 10.05
CA LYS A 246 -3.67 27.54 9.31
C LYS A 246 -4.06 28.85 8.60
N ILE A 247 -4.42 28.74 7.33
CA ILE A 247 -4.84 29.87 6.46
C ILE A 247 -6.07 29.44 5.63
N PRO A 248 -6.81 30.37 4.98
CA PRO A 248 -7.87 30.01 4.04
C PRO A 248 -7.33 29.17 2.86
N GLY A 249 -8.07 28.13 2.48
CA GLY A 249 -7.76 27.24 1.37
C GLY A 249 -8.20 27.77 0.00
N SER A 250 -8.35 26.86 -0.96
CA SER A 250 -8.84 27.15 -2.30
C SER A 250 -10.34 27.47 -2.32
N LEU A 251 -11.10 26.81 -1.44
CA LEU A 251 -12.52 27.07 -1.21
C LEU A 251 -12.75 27.75 0.13
N VAL A 252 -13.85 28.50 0.25
CA VAL A 252 -14.19 29.27 1.47
C VAL A 252 -14.35 28.36 2.70
N SER A 253 -14.82 27.13 2.50
CA SER A 253 -15.02 26.12 3.55
C SER A 253 -13.75 25.35 3.91
N GLU A 254 -12.68 25.49 3.16
CA GLU A 254 -11.46 24.69 3.31
C GLU A 254 -10.35 25.46 4.00
N SER A 255 -9.49 24.70 4.65
CA SER A 255 -8.30 25.23 5.32
C SER A 255 -7.05 24.76 4.59
N ALA A 256 -6.08 25.64 4.51
CA ALA A 256 -4.73 25.33 4.05
C ALA A 256 -3.70 25.69 5.11
N PHE A 257 -2.44 25.33 4.88
CA PHE A 257 -1.34 25.60 5.78
C PHE A 257 -0.29 26.47 5.09
N GLY A 258 0.00 27.59 5.71
CA GLY A 258 1.06 28.50 5.25
C GLY A 258 2.42 28.03 5.80
N LEU A 259 3.35 27.74 4.90
CA LEU A 259 4.69 27.29 5.25
C LEU A 259 5.67 28.44 5.38
N THR A 260 6.52 28.36 6.38
CA THR A 260 7.63 29.28 6.62
C THR A 260 8.93 28.48 6.78
N THR A 261 10.06 29.16 6.83
CA THR A 261 11.36 28.52 7.13
C THR A 261 11.41 27.84 8.49
N ALA A 262 10.55 28.25 9.41
CA ALA A 262 10.43 27.62 10.73
C ALA A 262 9.51 26.38 10.73
N SER A 263 8.77 26.14 9.63
CA SER A 263 7.89 24.99 9.51
C SER A 263 8.70 23.75 9.15
N ASP A 264 9.09 22.94 10.13
CA ASP A 264 9.79 21.67 9.85
C ASP A 264 8.79 20.51 9.76
N ILE A 265 8.36 20.19 8.52
CA ILE A 265 7.47 19.08 8.25
C ILE A 265 8.32 17.87 7.90
N THR A 266 8.77 17.18 8.93
CA THR A 266 9.62 16.00 8.87
C THR A 266 9.09 14.97 9.87
N GLU A 267 8.94 13.71 9.43
CA GLU A 267 8.60 12.56 10.27
C GLU A 267 9.44 11.35 9.87
N LYS A 268 9.51 10.34 10.74
CA LYS A 268 10.14 9.06 10.40
C LYS A 268 9.29 8.35 9.34
N THR A 269 9.92 7.84 8.30
CA THR A 269 9.20 7.14 7.22
C THR A 269 8.38 5.97 7.75
N ARG A 270 8.90 5.23 8.72
CA ARG A 270 8.19 4.12 9.37
C ARG A 270 6.86 4.53 10.03
N GLU A 271 6.75 5.76 10.52
CA GLU A 271 5.51 6.26 11.13
C GLU A 271 4.46 6.64 10.08
N ILE A 272 4.90 7.04 8.88
CA ILE A 272 4.03 7.44 7.78
C ILE A 272 3.74 6.26 6.84
N PHE A 273 4.77 5.50 6.46
CA PHE A 273 4.72 4.38 5.54
C PHE A 273 5.32 3.12 6.17
N PRO A 274 4.69 2.53 7.19
CA PRO A 274 5.25 1.38 7.92
C PRO A 274 5.50 0.17 7.02
N GLU A 275 4.67 0.00 5.98
CA GLU A 275 4.75 -1.10 5.02
C GLU A 275 5.34 -0.65 3.65
N GLY A 276 5.94 0.54 3.60
CA GLY A 276 6.45 1.11 2.35
C GLY A 276 5.39 1.77 1.48
N LEU A 277 5.70 1.95 0.20
CA LEU A 277 4.78 2.47 -0.81
C LEU A 277 4.23 1.32 -1.66
N PRO A 278 2.93 1.33 -2.02
CA PRO A 278 2.37 0.35 -2.92
C PRO A 278 2.89 0.54 -4.35
N PRO A 279 2.78 -0.48 -5.22
CA PRO A 279 3.25 -0.40 -6.61
C PRO A 279 2.46 0.58 -7.47
N SER A 280 1.23 0.91 -7.03
CA SER A 280 0.37 1.90 -7.69
C SER A 280 -0.20 2.86 -6.67
N TYR A 281 -0.01 4.15 -6.89
CA TYR A 281 -0.57 5.20 -6.03
C TYR A 281 -0.72 6.52 -6.78
N VAL A 282 -1.54 7.41 -6.23
CA VAL A 282 -1.67 8.79 -6.69
C VAL A 282 -1.19 9.72 -5.60
N PHE A 283 -0.19 10.52 -5.89
CA PHE A 283 0.16 11.68 -5.09
C PHE A 283 -0.70 12.87 -5.52
N VAL A 284 -1.44 13.46 -4.61
CA VAL A 284 -2.31 14.62 -4.88
C VAL A 284 -1.90 15.78 -3.98
N ALA A 285 -1.68 16.95 -4.54
CA ALA A 285 -1.35 18.16 -3.80
C ALA A 285 -2.08 19.37 -4.38
N THR A 286 -2.91 20.03 -3.57
CA THR A 286 -3.46 21.35 -3.90
C THR A 286 -2.54 22.41 -3.33
N ILE A 287 -1.89 23.18 -4.19
CA ILE A 287 -0.85 24.13 -3.81
C ILE A 287 -1.05 25.50 -4.46
N ARG A 288 -0.54 26.51 -3.79
CA ARG A 288 -0.43 27.85 -4.34
C ARG A 288 0.99 28.35 -4.07
N LEU A 289 1.74 28.57 -5.13
CA LEU A 289 3.09 29.15 -5.07
C LEU A 289 2.97 30.66 -5.14
N LYS A 290 3.69 31.39 -4.27
CA LYS A 290 3.68 32.86 -4.28
C LYS A 290 5.09 33.44 -4.16
N GLY A 291 5.35 34.48 -4.95
CA GLY A 291 6.57 35.27 -4.86
C GLY A 291 7.82 34.45 -5.14
N ILE A 292 8.73 34.34 -4.16
CA ILE A 292 10.01 33.64 -4.36
C ILE A 292 9.85 32.14 -4.60
N SER A 293 8.81 31.51 -4.05
CA SER A 293 8.58 30.08 -4.23
C SER A 293 8.25 29.67 -5.67
N GLU A 294 7.73 30.60 -6.48
CA GLU A 294 7.50 30.37 -7.91
C GLU A 294 8.80 30.15 -8.71
N LYS A 295 9.93 30.57 -8.15
CA LYS A 295 11.25 30.53 -8.80
C LYS A 295 12.22 29.54 -8.17
N LEU A 296 11.83 28.93 -7.04
CA LEU A 296 12.70 28.01 -6.31
C LEU A 296 12.58 26.58 -6.84
N ASN A 297 13.66 25.83 -6.63
CA ASN A 297 13.69 24.39 -6.82
C ASN A 297 13.59 23.73 -5.44
N PHE A 298 12.52 22.93 -5.24
CA PHE A 298 12.28 22.26 -3.99
C PHE A 298 11.49 20.96 -4.15
N ASP A 299 11.62 20.10 -3.17
CA ASP A 299 10.87 18.87 -3.10
C ASP A 299 9.55 19.13 -2.38
N LEU A 300 8.44 19.03 -3.11
CA LEU A 300 7.10 19.17 -2.55
C LEU A 300 6.83 18.06 -1.53
N TRP A 301 7.26 16.86 -1.85
CA TRP A 301 7.30 15.69 -0.99
C TRP A 301 8.51 14.84 -1.33
N ARG A 302 9.15 14.25 -0.30
CA ARG A 302 10.25 13.30 -0.50
C ARG A 302 10.32 12.28 0.63
N VAL A 303 10.76 11.08 0.27
CA VAL A 303 11.17 10.01 1.18
C VAL A 303 12.68 9.82 1.04
N LEU A 304 13.38 9.87 2.15
CA LEU A 304 14.83 9.71 2.22
C LEU A 304 15.17 8.39 2.90
N SER A 305 16.24 7.75 2.46
CA SER A 305 16.91 6.68 3.20
C SER A 305 17.59 7.22 4.46
N LYS A 306 18.14 6.34 5.29
CA LYS A 306 18.98 6.70 6.43
C LYS A 306 20.20 7.53 6.02
N ASP A 307 20.79 7.22 4.86
CA ASP A 307 21.94 7.94 4.29
C ASP A 307 21.54 9.21 3.55
N LYS A 308 20.28 9.63 3.67
CA LYS A 308 19.67 10.82 3.04
C LYS A 308 19.58 10.74 1.51
N GLU A 309 19.61 9.56 0.92
CA GLU A 309 19.33 9.36 -0.49
C GLU A 309 17.84 9.40 -0.77
N ILE A 310 17.45 10.00 -1.89
CA ILE A 310 16.04 10.09 -2.29
C ILE A 310 15.56 8.72 -2.76
N GLN A 311 14.56 8.19 -2.09
CA GLN A 311 13.89 6.94 -2.46
C GLN A 311 12.63 7.19 -3.31
N ALA A 312 11.90 8.24 -3.00
CA ALA A 312 10.78 8.75 -3.79
C ALA A 312 10.65 10.26 -3.57
N ALA A 313 10.34 11.02 -4.61
CA ALA A 313 10.11 12.46 -4.47
C ALA A 313 9.25 13.02 -5.61
N VAL A 314 8.47 14.06 -5.28
CA VAL A 314 7.85 14.98 -6.24
C VAL A 314 8.50 16.34 -6.04
N SER A 315 9.25 16.80 -7.05
CA SER A 315 10.04 18.04 -6.97
C SER A 315 9.49 19.07 -7.95
N LEU A 316 9.46 20.32 -7.52
CA LEU A 316 9.09 21.47 -8.33
C LEU A 316 10.34 22.25 -8.74
N ASN A 317 10.45 22.57 -10.03
CA ASN A 317 11.50 23.44 -10.56
C ASN A 317 10.88 24.76 -11.05
N GLY A 318 10.97 25.77 -10.21
CA GLY A 318 10.39 27.07 -10.49
C GLY A 318 11.10 27.83 -11.61
N LYS A 319 12.38 27.54 -11.88
CA LYS A 319 13.13 28.18 -12.97
C LYS A 319 12.65 27.69 -14.34
N ASP A 320 12.53 26.39 -14.51
CA ASP A 320 12.18 25.74 -15.78
C ASP A 320 10.69 25.45 -15.91
N LYS A 321 9.89 25.74 -14.86
CA LYS A 321 8.45 25.48 -14.76
C LYS A 321 8.08 24.01 -15.01
N THR A 322 8.85 23.10 -14.43
CA THR A 322 8.69 21.66 -14.57
C THR A 322 8.44 20.97 -13.23
N VAL A 323 7.85 19.80 -13.29
CA VAL A 323 7.69 18.89 -12.15
C VAL A 323 8.53 17.63 -12.42
N THR A 324 9.24 17.16 -11.43
CA THR A 324 10.05 15.93 -11.53
C THR A 324 9.54 14.91 -10.52
N PHE A 325 9.24 13.71 -10.98
CA PHE A 325 9.09 12.55 -10.12
C PHE A 325 10.42 11.79 -10.09
N THR A 326 10.90 11.50 -8.90
CA THR A 326 12.15 10.74 -8.67
C THR A 326 11.82 9.47 -7.91
N THR A 327 12.41 8.35 -8.31
CA THR A 327 12.32 7.07 -7.59
C THR A 327 13.57 6.23 -7.86
N THR A 328 13.68 5.05 -7.20
CA THR A 328 14.80 4.11 -7.40
C THR A 328 14.31 2.91 -8.19
N SER A 329 15.03 2.51 -9.26
CA SER A 329 14.73 1.30 -10.01
C SER A 329 15.25 0.05 -9.30
N ILE A 330 14.73 -1.13 -9.68
CA ILE A 330 15.20 -2.44 -9.18
C ILE A 330 16.71 -2.68 -9.45
N ALA A 331 17.30 -1.93 -10.39
CA ALA A 331 18.76 -1.92 -10.61
C ALA A 331 19.50 -0.99 -9.64
N ASN A 332 18.84 -0.51 -8.60
CA ASN A 332 19.33 0.44 -7.60
C ASN A 332 19.86 1.75 -8.22
N LYS A 333 19.21 2.21 -9.30
CA LYS A 333 19.54 3.47 -9.99
C LYS A 333 18.43 4.49 -9.77
N GLU A 334 18.82 5.74 -9.54
CA GLU A 334 17.89 6.86 -9.48
C GLU A 334 17.24 7.06 -10.85
N GLN A 335 15.90 7.03 -10.89
CA GLN A 335 15.09 7.38 -12.05
C GLN A 335 14.51 8.78 -11.86
N LYS A 336 14.72 9.67 -12.82
CA LYS A 336 14.15 11.04 -12.84
C LYS A 336 13.24 11.19 -14.04
N ILE A 337 11.97 11.31 -13.78
CA ILE A 337 10.92 11.53 -14.77
C ILE A 337 10.55 13.01 -14.73
N VAL A 338 10.84 13.76 -15.80
CA VAL A 338 10.61 15.20 -15.88
C VAL A 338 9.39 15.49 -16.73
N PHE A 339 8.36 16.07 -16.09
CA PHE A 339 7.18 16.59 -16.76
C PHE A 339 7.42 18.04 -17.12
N ASN A 340 7.54 18.33 -18.39
CA ASN A 340 7.90 19.63 -18.96
C ASN A 340 6.83 20.26 -19.87
N LEU A 341 5.69 19.58 -20.04
CA LEU A 341 4.57 20.05 -20.84
C LEU A 341 3.41 20.43 -19.91
N GLY A 342 2.67 21.47 -20.26
CA GLY A 342 1.37 21.83 -19.69
C GLY A 342 1.30 22.18 -18.21
N LEU A 343 2.43 22.29 -17.50
CA LEU A 343 2.48 22.54 -16.04
C LEU A 343 2.84 23.99 -15.68
N GLN A 344 2.93 24.89 -16.66
CA GLN A 344 3.34 26.29 -16.45
C GLN A 344 2.37 27.06 -15.53
N ALA A 345 1.06 26.76 -15.61
CA ALA A 345 0.04 27.37 -14.77
C ALA A 345 0.29 27.11 -13.27
N LEU A 346 0.86 25.98 -12.89
CA LEU A 346 1.20 25.68 -11.49
C LEU A 346 2.04 26.78 -10.81
N TYR A 347 2.68 27.66 -11.60
CA TYR A 347 3.59 28.69 -11.15
C TYR A 347 3.06 30.13 -11.38
N ASP A 348 1.74 30.31 -11.49
CA ASP A 348 1.08 31.60 -11.74
C ASP A 348 0.63 32.33 -10.47
N GLY A 349 0.82 31.74 -9.30
CA GLY A 349 0.42 32.31 -8.02
C GLY A 349 -1.02 31.99 -7.60
N MET A 350 -1.76 31.22 -8.40
CA MET A 350 -3.12 30.76 -8.11
C MET A 350 -3.11 29.38 -7.45
N TRP A 351 -4.27 28.90 -7.02
CA TRP A 351 -4.44 27.55 -6.51
C TRP A 351 -4.54 26.56 -7.66
N HIS A 352 -3.74 25.51 -7.61
CA HIS A 352 -3.77 24.40 -8.55
C HIS A 352 -3.69 23.07 -7.84
N GLN A 353 -4.31 22.04 -8.43
CA GLN A 353 -4.19 20.67 -7.97
C GLN A 353 -3.27 19.88 -8.90
N LEU A 354 -2.11 19.50 -8.38
CA LEU A 354 -1.18 18.59 -9.04
C LEU A 354 -1.48 17.16 -8.62
N LYS A 355 -1.62 16.23 -9.61
CA LYS A 355 -1.69 14.79 -9.35
C LYS A 355 -0.57 14.08 -10.12
N ILE A 356 0.10 13.15 -9.45
CA ILE A 356 1.10 12.25 -10.04
C ILE A 356 0.61 10.82 -9.80
N LEU A 357 0.13 10.19 -10.86
CA LEU A 357 -0.29 8.78 -10.85
C LEU A 357 0.89 7.91 -11.19
N VAL A 358 1.35 7.14 -10.20
CA VAL A 358 2.42 6.15 -10.34
C VAL A 358 1.81 4.79 -10.57
N ARG A 359 2.29 4.07 -11.57
CA ARG A 359 1.96 2.67 -11.89
C ARG A 359 3.26 1.89 -12.11
N PRO A 360 3.22 0.55 -12.11
CA PRO A 360 4.45 -0.25 -12.22
C PRO A 360 5.32 0.03 -13.43
N SER A 361 4.71 0.47 -14.55
CA SER A 361 5.42 0.69 -15.82
C SER A 361 5.34 2.12 -16.36
N GLN A 362 4.63 3.03 -15.66
CA GLN A 362 4.42 4.40 -16.17
C GLN A 362 4.04 5.36 -15.06
N VAL A 363 4.33 6.64 -15.30
CA VAL A 363 3.90 7.76 -14.44
C VAL A 363 3.15 8.77 -15.28
N THR A 364 1.99 9.22 -14.77
CA THR A 364 1.15 10.21 -15.45
C THR A 364 0.96 11.44 -14.58
N SER A 365 1.16 12.62 -15.14
CA SER A 365 0.87 13.90 -14.49
C SER A 365 -0.47 14.46 -14.90
N PHE A 366 -1.14 15.12 -13.94
CA PHE A 366 -2.39 15.85 -14.13
C PHE A 366 -2.28 17.20 -13.45
N LEU A 367 -2.93 18.21 -14.04
CA LEU A 367 -3.10 19.52 -13.45
C LEU A 367 -4.59 19.90 -13.57
N ASP A 368 -5.20 20.23 -12.43
CA ASP A 368 -6.62 20.61 -12.34
C ASP A 368 -7.54 19.59 -13.07
N ASP A 369 -7.31 18.30 -12.76
CA ASP A 369 -7.99 17.14 -13.35
C ASP A 369 -7.69 16.86 -14.84
N GLN A 370 -6.97 17.72 -15.53
CA GLN A 370 -6.58 17.47 -16.89
C GLN A 370 -5.32 16.60 -16.97
N ARG A 371 -5.38 15.52 -17.75
CA ARG A 371 -4.21 14.69 -18.03
C ARG A 371 -3.23 15.49 -18.90
N ILE A 372 -2.00 15.62 -18.42
CA ILE A 372 -0.96 16.44 -19.06
C ILE A 372 0.04 15.59 -19.83
N GLN A 373 0.72 14.69 -19.14
CA GLN A 373 1.81 13.92 -19.72
C GLN A 373 1.90 12.53 -19.07
N GLU A 374 2.22 11.51 -19.88
CA GLU A 374 2.50 10.15 -19.42
C GLU A 374 3.88 9.72 -19.94
N ILE A 375 4.69 9.15 -19.04
CA ILE A 375 6.07 8.77 -19.31
C ILE A 375 6.28 7.36 -18.78
N PRO A 376 6.97 6.48 -19.54
CA PRO A 376 7.34 5.15 -19.07
C PRO A 376 8.18 5.20 -17.79
N LEU A 377 8.03 4.19 -16.94
CA LEU A 377 8.76 3.99 -15.70
C LEU A 377 9.38 2.58 -15.73
N GLU A 378 10.65 2.48 -15.36
CA GLU A 378 11.26 1.18 -15.06
C GLU A 378 10.72 0.64 -13.74
N PRO A 379 10.68 -0.69 -13.53
CA PRO A 379 10.23 -1.28 -12.27
C PRO A 379 10.93 -0.66 -11.06
N VAL A 380 10.15 -0.35 -10.04
CA VAL A 380 10.57 0.45 -8.87
C VAL A 380 10.95 -0.47 -7.72
N GLU A 381 12.03 -0.14 -7.02
CA GLU A 381 12.47 -0.79 -5.81
C GLU A 381 11.61 -0.36 -4.61
N PRO A 382 11.25 -1.24 -3.67
CA PRO A 382 10.63 -0.86 -2.42
C PRO A 382 11.46 0.17 -1.65
N ILE A 383 10.80 1.12 -0.98
CA ILE A 383 11.50 2.16 -0.23
C ILE A 383 12.09 1.64 1.10
N TYR A 384 13.18 2.26 1.54
CA TYR A 384 13.68 2.09 2.92
C TYR A 384 12.80 2.88 3.89
N ILE A 385 12.32 2.22 4.95
CA ILE A 385 11.44 2.84 5.96
C ILE A 385 12.18 3.40 7.17
N ASN A 386 13.48 3.18 7.27
CA ASN A 386 14.33 3.64 8.39
C ASN A 386 14.73 5.12 8.26
N GLY A 387 14.38 5.76 7.17
CA GLY A 387 14.71 7.15 6.89
C GLY A 387 13.63 8.13 7.31
N LYS A 388 13.52 9.23 6.57
CA LYS A 388 12.63 10.36 6.86
C LYS A 388 11.71 10.66 5.69
N THR A 389 10.46 11.00 5.98
CA THR A 389 9.52 11.60 5.05
C THR A 389 9.42 13.09 5.32
N GLN A 390 9.55 13.90 4.29
CA GLN A 390 9.61 15.35 4.39
C GLN A 390 8.72 16.04 3.34
N VAL A 391 8.22 17.22 3.69
CA VAL A 391 7.39 18.06 2.80
C VAL A 391 7.99 19.47 2.68
N ALA A 392 7.90 20.02 1.48
CA ALA A 392 8.31 21.37 1.13
C ALA A 392 9.76 21.72 1.50
N LYS A 393 10.69 20.84 1.18
CA LYS A 393 12.12 21.05 1.45
C LYS A 393 12.87 21.57 0.24
N ARG A 394 13.70 22.60 0.43
CA ARG A 394 14.61 23.06 -0.61
C ARG A 394 15.53 21.92 -1.02
N ARG A 395 15.70 21.74 -2.32
CA ARG A 395 16.50 20.63 -2.87
C ARG A 395 17.93 20.62 -2.32
N GLY A 396 18.39 19.44 -1.89
CA GLY A 396 19.73 19.27 -1.30
C GLY A 396 19.90 19.83 0.12
N THR A 397 18.83 20.29 0.77
CA THR A 397 18.88 20.82 2.14
C THR A 397 17.68 20.35 2.95
N ASP A 398 17.74 20.52 4.29
CA ASP A 398 16.60 20.30 5.18
C ASP A 398 15.79 21.58 5.47
N VAL A 399 16.08 22.66 4.75
CA VAL A 399 15.40 23.97 4.93
C VAL A 399 14.04 23.94 4.23
N THR A 400 13.00 24.31 4.94
CA THR A 400 11.64 24.43 4.38
C THR A 400 11.50 25.68 3.49
N VAL A 401 10.75 25.55 2.40
CA VAL A 401 10.42 26.66 1.49
C VAL A 401 9.14 27.37 1.97
N PRO A 402 9.07 28.71 1.95
CA PRO A 402 10.00 29.67 1.37
C PRO A 402 11.18 30.00 2.28
N GLY A 403 12.40 30.05 1.71
CA GLY A 403 13.58 30.52 2.42
C GLY A 403 13.64 32.04 2.46
N SER A 404 13.88 32.59 3.66
CA SER A 404 14.28 33.99 4.02
C SER A 404 13.29 35.14 3.84
N HIS A 405 13.05 35.83 4.94
CA HIS A 405 12.67 37.24 5.17
C HIS A 405 11.52 37.91 4.41
N SER A 406 10.82 37.27 3.52
CA SER A 406 9.67 37.88 2.87
C SER A 406 8.35 37.26 3.36
N LYS A 407 7.32 38.10 3.52
CA LYS A 407 5.95 37.74 3.91
C LYS A 407 5.20 36.90 2.85
N SER A 408 5.90 36.25 1.93
CA SER A 408 5.33 35.41 0.90
C SER A 408 5.15 33.98 1.44
N ILE A 409 3.91 33.58 1.61
CA ILE A 409 3.48 32.29 2.13
C ILE A 409 3.23 31.38 0.93
N SER A 410 4.01 30.30 0.79
CA SER A 410 3.58 29.14 -0.01
C SER A 410 2.50 28.42 0.78
N SER A 411 1.37 28.17 0.17
CA SER A 411 0.23 27.55 0.82
C SER A 411 0.06 26.15 0.25
N ILE A 412 -0.01 25.15 1.13
CA ILE A 412 -0.30 23.77 0.77
C ILE A 412 -1.61 23.42 1.43
N GLN A 413 -2.58 23.03 0.64
CA GLN A 413 -3.79 22.37 1.11
C GLN A 413 -3.45 20.91 1.40
N PRO A 414 -4.20 20.20 2.27
CA PRO A 414 -3.90 18.82 2.60
C PRO A 414 -3.52 18.00 1.37
N CYS A 415 -2.34 17.39 1.38
CA CYS A 415 -1.94 16.45 0.35
C CYS A 415 -2.62 15.12 0.65
N LEU A 416 -3.47 14.67 -0.25
CA LEU A 416 -3.99 13.31 -0.24
C LEU A 416 -3.00 12.42 -0.98
N LEU A 417 -2.37 11.48 -0.29
CA LEU A 417 -1.80 10.33 -0.95
C LEU A 417 -2.98 9.37 -1.18
N HIS A 418 -3.61 9.49 -2.32
CA HIS A 418 -4.67 8.59 -2.74
C HIS A 418 -4.04 7.30 -3.25
N LEU A 419 -4.25 6.22 -2.53
CA LEU A 419 -4.03 4.87 -3.00
C LEU A 419 -5.32 4.43 -3.69
N SER A 420 -5.54 4.89 -4.92
CA SER A 420 -6.75 4.59 -5.67
C SER A 420 -6.60 3.30 -6.44
N LEU A 421 -7.47 2.34 -6.17
CA LEU A 421 -7.63 1.08 -6.90
C LEU A 421 -8.50 1.22 -8.16
N SER A 422 -9.07 2.41 -8.42
CA SER A 422 -9.97 2.62 -9.55
C SER A 422 -9.27 3.24 -10.75
N HIS A 423 -9.66 2.81 -11.96
CA HIS A 423 -9.26 3.42 -13.22
C HIS A 423 -9.79 4.84 -13.42
N GLN A 424 -10.59 5.34 -12.47
CA GLN A 424 -11.12 6.71 -12.49
C GLN A 424 -10.45 7.51 -11.38
N LEU A 425 -9.76 8.56 -11.76
CA LEU A 425 -9.28 9.57 -10.83
C LEU A 425 -10.48 10.20 -10.11
N PRO A 426 -10.41 10.41 -8.78
CA PRO A 426 -11.46 11.12 -8.08
C PRO A 426 -11.58 12.53 -8.68
N SER A 427 -12.75 12.83 -9.26
CA SER A 427 -13.09 14.20 -9.65
C SER A 427 -13.42 14.97 -8.37
N CYS A 428 -12.71 16.05 -8.11
CA CYS A 428 -13.24 17.06 -7.19
C CYS A 428 -14.57 17.58 -7.74
N PRO A 429 -15.55 17.91 -6.89
CA PRO A 429 -16.75 18.57 -7.38
C PRO A 429 -16.33 19.83 -8.15
N PRO A 430 -16.98 20.12 -9.29
CA PRO A 430 -16.64 21.29 -10.09
C PRO A 430 -16.75 22.53 -9.21
N SER A 431 -15.71 23.34 -9.22
CA SER A 431 -15.77 24.69 -8.66
C SER A 431 -16.91 25.41 -9.38
N LEU A 432 -18.00 25.66 -8.66
CA LEU A 432 -19.02 26.59 -9.11
C LEU A 432 -18.32 27.97 -9.26
N HIS A 433 -17.98 28.31 -10.48
CA HIS A 433 -17.67 29.69 -10.82
C HIS A 433 -18.94 30.51 -10.66
N PRO A 434 -18.88 31.70 -10.04
CA PRO A 434 -19.99 32.61 -10.00
C PRO A 434 -20.31 33.19 -11.39
#